data_d1896f2658552fc76b6a26898058edda
#
_entry.id   d1896f2658552fc76b6a26898058edda
#
_cell.length_a   1.000
_cell.length_b   1.000
_cell.length_c   1.000
_cell.angle_alpha   90.00
_cell.angle_beta   90.00
_cell.angle_gamma   90.00
#
_symmetry.space_group_name_H-M   'P 1'
#
loop_
_entity.id
_entity.type
_entity.pdbx_description
1 polymer ?
#
loop_
_entity_poly.entity_id
_entity_poly.type
_entity_poly.pdbx_seq_one_letter_code
_entity_poly.pdbx_strand_id
1 'polypeptide(L)'
;ILWLSVHILLKEAPSDRTARLLATFIAFIPAVIWCMLFLKEHKQRMSLVILMFFSGMLSTAPILFYDMMVRHKVELQFFLFKVTPENFTRSTNAFVSGNLVGVTGMKSTLVATLISFLIVGLIEEVSKFWVLKKSGQNFFSSIDDVLQLGIIVAIGFAFAENVLNPSYFISFVRSYLINPEVPQWGAFMGNVLGRAILTNMVHILSTGVFAYCYGLALFAGPVIEEEHKNGRVHIIPHFIHNLFRIPEKMIFRREMMIIGLMSSVVLHGVFNFLVTLPDLLPGNPRTLGDIFGSAPDSFLHYIALLIIPSMFYVVGGFWILSVLFYRKQVMKERGVLVESDNLVDSDTFYAQYAK
;
A
#
# COMPACT_ATOMS: atom_id res chain seq x y z
N ILE A 1 -17.70 14.62 -0.68
CA ILE A 1 -18.19 15.90 -1.26
C ILE A 1 -17.19 16.40 -2.29
N LEU A 2 -15.89 16.63 -1.95
CA LEU A 2 -14.88 17.14 -2.88
C LEU A 2 -14.73 16.25 -4.13
N TRP A 3 -14.69 14.92 -3.95
CA TRP A 3 -14.64 13.97 -5.06
C TRP A 3 -15.89 14.04 -5.95
N LEU A 4 -17.06 14.14 -5.34
CA LEU A 4 -18.32 14.30 -6.07
C LEU A 4 -18.37 15.64 -6.83
N SER A 5 -17.86 16.71 -6.21
CA SER A 5 -17.76 18.03 -6.84
C SER A 5 -16.82 18.01 -8.04
N VAL A 6 -15.64 17.38 -7.92
CA VAL A 6 -14.72 17.21 -9.05
C VAL A 6 -15.36 16.39 -10.17
N HIS A 7 -16.08 15.34 -9.82
CA HIS A 7 -16.79 14.50 -10.78
C HIS A 7 -17.91 15.24 -11.52
N ILE A 8 -18.65 16.12 -10.84
CA ILE A 8 -19.71 16.95 -11.43
C ILE A 8 -19.12 18.06 -12.31
N LEU A 9 -17.99 18.63 -11.90
CA LEU A 9 -17.33 19.74 -12.61
C LEU A 9 -16.57 19.29 -13.86
N LEU A 10 -16.14 18.03 -13.94
CA LEU A 10 -15.52 17.49 -15.15
C LEU A 10 -16.60 17.39 -16.25
N LYS A 11 -16.38 18.08 -17.37
CA LYS A 11 -17.22 17.97 -18.58
C LYS A 11 -16.92 16.65 -19.30
N GLU A 12 -17.37 15.53 -18.72
CA GLU A 12 -17.22 14.20 -19.32
C GLU A 12 -18.40 13.87 -20.23
N ALA A 13 -18.14 13.01 -21.22
CA ALA A 13 -19.20 12.44 -22.03
C ALA A 13 -20.18 11.63 -21.14
N PRO A 14 -21.49 11.61 -21.43
CA PRO A 14 -22.47 10.89 -20.61
C PRO A 14 -22.14 9.42 -20.40
N SER A 15 -21.59 8.73 -21.41
CA SER A 15 -21.14 7.33 -21.34
C SER A 15 -20.02 7.15 -20.32
N ASP A 16 -19.06 8.07 -20.27
CA ASP A 16 -17.91 8.02 -19.36
C ASP A 16 -18.35 8.27 -17.92
N ARG A 17 -19.31 9.18 -17.74
CA ARG A 17 -19.92 9.43 -16.43
C ARG A 17 -20.64 8.20 -15.90
N THR A 18 -21.43 7.53 -16.74
CA THR A 18 -22.15 6.30 -16.37
C THR A 18 -21.16 5.18 -16.03
N ALA A 19 -20.11 4.99 -16.86
CA ALA A 19 -19.08 4.00 -16.61
C ALA A 19 -18.36 4.25 -15.27
N ARG A 20 -18.06 5.50 -14.95
CA ARG A 20 -17.40 5.87 -13.69
C ARG A 20 -18.32 5.67 -12.48
N LEU A 21 -19.60 5.97 -12.58
CA LEU A 21 -20.56 5.72 -11.52
C LEU A 21 -20.70 4.23 -11.22
N LEU A 22 -20.87 3.40 -12.26
CA LEU A 22 -20.93 1.95 -12.09
C LEU A 22 -19.62 1.37 -11.52
N ALA A 23 -18.47 1.82 -12.03
CA ALA A 23 -17.16 1.43 -11.50
C ALA A 23 -17.01 1.79 -10.01
N THR A 24 -17.54 2.95 -9.58
CA THR A 24 -17.55 3.38 -8.19
C THR A 24 -18.38 2.43 -7.31
N PHE A 25 -19.57 2.05 -7.74
CA PHE A 25 -20.40 1.08 -7.00
C PHE A 25 -19.74 -0.29 -6.92
N ILE A 26 -19.15 -0.78 -8.02
CA ILE A 26 -18.45 -2.08 -8.04
C ILE A 26 -17.24 -2.05 -7.09
N ALA A 27 -16.46 -0.97 -7.07
CA ALA A 27 -15.30 -0.83 -6.20
C ALA A 27 -15.69 -0.63 -4.72
N PHE A 28 -16.86 -0.04 -4.44
CA PHE A 28 -17.31 0.22 -3.08
C PHE A 28 -17.64 -1.06 -2.31
N ILE A 29 -18.18 -2.07 -2.98
CA ILE A 29 -18.54 -3.35 -2.34
C ILE A 29 -17.33 -4.00 -1.65
N PRO A 30 -16.20 -4.30 -2.35
CA PRO A 30 -15.04 -4.88 -1.69
C PRO A 30 -14.43 -3.95 -0.63
N ALA A 31 -14.44 -2.63 -0.83
CA ALA A 31 -13.94 -1.69 0.18
C ALA A 31 -14.71 -1.80 1.50
N VAL A 32 -16.05 -1.89 1.44
CA VAL A 32 -16.89 -2.10 2.64
C VAL A 32 -16.60 -3.45 3.28
N ILE A 33 -16.50 -4.52 2.48
CA ILE A 33 -16.19 -5.87 2.99
C ILE A 33 -14.86 -5.87 3.74
N TRP A 34 -13.80 -5.29 3.15
CA TRP A 34 -12.49 -5.19 3.77
C TRP A 34 -12.52 -4.35 5.06
N CYS A 35 -13.19 -3.19 5.05
CA CYS A 35 -13.37 -2.40 6.27
C CYS A 35 -14.08 -3.20 7.36
N MET A 36 -15.18 -3.88 7.04
CA MET A 36 -15.92 -4.68 8.02
C MET A 36 -15.08 -5.84 8.58
N LEU A 37 -14.24 -6.47 7.75
CA LEU A 37 -13.37 -7.56 8.18
C LEU A 37 -12.38 -7.07 9.25
N PHE A 38 -11.68 -5.98 9.00
CA PHE A 38 -10.67 -5.47 9.93
C PHE A 38 -11.25 -4.72 11.14
N LEU A 39 -12.48 -4.20 11.07
CA LEU A 39 -13.16 -3.57 12.20
C LEU A 39 -13.64 -4.59 13.25
N LYS A 40 -13.67 -5.88 12.94
CA LYS A 40 -13.97 -6.92 13.93
C LYS A 40 -12.85 -7.11 14.95
N GLU A 41 -11.61 -6.86 14.56
CA GLU A 41 -10.43 -7.08 15.41
C GLU A 41 -10.38 -6.07 16.57
N HIS A 42 -10.74 -4.82 16.30
CA HIS A 42 -10.74 -3.76 17.30
C HIS A 42 -11.86 -2.74 17.01
N LYS A 43 -12.66 -2.39 18.04
CA LYS A 43 -13.79 -1.48 17.88
C LYS A 43 -13.33 -0.03 17.77
N GLN A 44 -13.53 0.57 16.61
CA GLN A 44 -13.26 1.99 16.36
C GLN A 44 -14.53 2.82 16.25
N ARG A 45 -14.43 4.12 16.53
CA ARG A 45 -15.52 5.05 16.28
C ARG A 45 -15.77 5.16 14.77
N MET A 46 -17.00 4.96 14.32
CA MET A 46 -17.35 4.98 12.89
C MET A 46 -16.98 6.31 12.21
N SER A 47 -17.08 7.44 12.92
CA SER A 47 -16.65 8.75 12.39
C SER A 47 -15.15 8.79 12.08
N LEU A 48 -14.33 8.15 12.91
CA LEU A 48 -12.89 8.04 12.69
C LEU A 48 -12.57 7.10 11.51
N VAL A 49 -13.28 5.98 11.41
CA VAL A 49 -13.16 5.05 10.26
C VAL A 49 -13.46 5.78 8.95
N ILE A 50 -14.57 6.54 8.90
CA ILE A 50 -14.95 7.33 7.74
C ILE A 50 -13.89 8.38 7.42
N LEU A 51 -13.39 9.11 8.43
CA LEU A 51 -12.32 10.09 8.26
C LEU A 51 -11.07 9.47 7.65
N MET A 52 -10.63 8.32 8.19
CA MET A 52 -9.41 7.65 7.72
C MET A 52 -9.58 7.05 6.32
N PHE A 53 -10.76 6.52 6.00
CA PHE A 53 -11.07 6.05 4.66
C PHE A 53 -10.99 7.18 3.62
N PHE A 54 -11.64 8.33 3.88
CA PHE A 54 -11.57 9.48 2.99
C PHE A 54 -10.16 10.10 2.93
N SER A 55 -9.41 10.10 4.03
CA SER A 55 -8.00 10.50 4.04
C SER A 55 -7.16 9.58 3.15
N GLY A 56 -7.43 8.26 3.19
CA GLY A 56 -6.84 7.29 2.30
C GLY A 56 -7.14 7.57 0.83
N MET A 57 -8.38 7.93 0.49
CA MET A 57 -8.71 8.36 -0.87
C MET A 57 -7.91 9.59 -1.31
N LEU A 58 -7.73 10.57 -0.42
CA LEU A 58 -6.95 11.77 -0.72
C LEU A 58 -5.46 11.47 -0.91
N SER A 59 -4.94 10.41 -0.31
CA SER A 59 -3.55 10.01 -0.45
C SER A 59 -3.19 9.49 -1.85
N THR A 60 -4.16 9.28 -2.74
CA THR A 60 -3.92 8.97 -4.16
C THR A 60 -3.49 10.22 -4.96
N ALA A 61 -3.65 11.43 -4.43
CA ALA A 61 -3.37 12.66 -5.17
C ALA A 61 -1.94 12.74 -5.75
N PRO A 62 -0.85 12.37 -5.03
CA PRO A 62 0.49 12.41 -5.60
C PRO A 62 0.70 11.46 -6.78
N ILE A 63 0.15 10.25 -6.73
CA ILE A 63 0.28 9.30 -7.83
C ILE A 63 -0.57 9.71 -9.04
N LEU A 64 -1.76 10.29 -8.82
CA LEU A 64 -2.57 10.86 -9.89
C LEU A 64 -1.90 12.08 -10.54
N PHE A 65 -1.21 12.90 -9.73
CA PHE A 65 -0.42 14.01 -10.24
C PHE A 65 0.76 13.52 -11.07
N TYR A 66 1.46 12.47 -10.61
CA TYR A 66 2.51 11.82 -11.39
C TYR A 66 1.97 11.30 -12.73
N ASP A 67 0.84 10.58 -12.73
CA ASP A 67 0.19 10.08 -13.95
C ASP A 67 -0.22 11.23 -14.91
N MET A 68 -0.72 12.34 -14.36
CA MET A 68 -1.01 13.54 -15.14
C MET A 68 0.26 14.12 -15.79
N MET A 69 1.38 14.17 -15.07
CA MET A 69 2.65 14.63 -15.62
C MET A 69 3.16 13.72 -16.74
N VAL A 70 2.98 12.39 -16.59
CA VAL A 70 3.27 11.43 -17.65
C VAL A 70 2.47 11.73 -18.91
N ARG A 71 1.17 11.93 -18.79
CA ARG A 71 0.27 12.19 -19.94
C ARG A 71 0.57 13.52 -20.64
N HIS A 72 0.96 14.53 -19.87
CA HIS A 72 1.32 15.86 -20.41
C HIS A 72 2.78 15.98 -20.81
N LYS A 73 3.56 14.89 -20.75
CA LYS A 73 4.98 14.84 -21.13
C LYS A 73 5.84 15.88 -20.39
N VAL A 74 5.52 16.13 -19.12
CA VAL A 74 6.24 17.09 -18.30
C VAL A 74 7.65 16.60 -18.02
N GLU A 75 8.65 17.44 -18.25
CA GLU A 75 10.04 17.13 -17.93
C GLU A 75 10.38 17.59 -16.52
N LEU A 76 10.93 16.68 -15.71
CA LEU A 76 11.44 16.98 -14.38
C LEU A 76 12.96 17.01 -14.41
N GLN A 77 13.54 18.09 -13.94
CA GLN A 77 14.98 18.22 -13.79
C GLN A 77 15.36 18.11 -12.31
N PHE A 78 16.08 17.07 -11.97
CA PHE A 78 16.67 16.89 -10.65
C PHE A 78 18.18 17.00 -10.75
N PHE A 79 18.75 18.11 -10.29
CA PHE A 79 20.19 18.38 -10.39
C PHE A 79 20.75 18.15 -11.80
N LEU A 80 21.54 17.09 -11.96
CA LEU A 80 22.18 16.71 -13.23
C LEU A 80 21.31 15.73 -14.05
N PHE A 81 20.19 15.25 -13.50
CA PHE A 81 19.35 14.26 -14.14
C PHE A 81 18.08 14.91 -14.67
N LYS A 82 17.84 14.73 -15.96
CA LYS A 82 16.59 15.06 -16.62
C LYS A 82 15.75 13.81 -16.72
N VAL A 83 14.61 13.77 -16.02
CA VAL A 83 13.70 12.64 -16.03
C VAL A 83 12.38 13.08 -16.62
N THR A 84 11.96 12.42 -17.70
CA THR A 84 10.59 12.52 -18.19
C THR A 84 9.78 11.37 -17.60
N PRO A 85 8.73 11.63 -16.82
CA PRO A 85 7.91 10.55 -16.23
C PRO A 85 7.38 9.57 -17.28
N GLU A 86 7.05 10.03 -18.48
CA GLU A 86 6.65 9.18 -19.62
C GLU A 86 7.71 8.12 -19.97
N ASN A 87 8.99 8.47 -19.85
CA ASN A 87 10.11 7.60 -20.19
C ASN A 87 10.87 7.10 -18.96
N PHE A 88 10.27 7.17 -17.76
CA PHE A 88 10.96 6.88 -16.52
C PHE A 88 11.61 5.49 -16.52
N THR A 89 10.87 4.43 -16.87
CA THR A 89 11.41 3.08 -16.98
C THR A 89 12.50 2.98 -18.04
N ARG A 90 12.35 3.67 -19.18
CA ARG A 90 13.35 3.73 -20.23
C ARG A 90 14.62 4.46 -19.77
N SER A 91 14.46 5.59 -19.08
CA SER A 91 15.59 6.35 -18.52
C SER A 91 16.29 5.55 -17.43
N THR A 92 15.54 4.85 -16.56
CA THR A 92 16.09 3.96 -15.55
C THR A 92 16.83 2.79 -16.19
N ASN A 93 16.31 2.20 -17.26
CA ASN A 93 16.98 1.14 -18.00
C ASN A 93 18.31 1.62 -18.62
N ALA A 94 18.33 2.81 -19.24
CA ALA A 94 19.55 3.41 -19.77
C ALA A 94 20.59 3.68 -18.67
N PHE A 95 20.14 4.17 -17.51
CA PHE A 95 21.02 4.38 -16.36
C PHE A 95 21.59 3.07 -15.82
N VAL A 96 20.75 2.04 -15.64
CA VAL A 96 21.16 0.73 -15.14
C VAL A 96 22.15 0.05 -16.08
N SER A 97 21.86 0.03 -17.40
CA SER A 97 22.75 -0.58 -18.38
C SER A 97 24.07 0.19 -18.59
N GLY A 98 24.09 1.50 -18.35
CA GLY A 98 25.28 2.32 -18.46
C GLY A 98 26.17 2.32 -17.22
N ASN A 99 25.62 2.08 -16.02
CA ASN A 99 26.36 2.26 -14.76
C ASN A 99 26.55 0.96 -13.97
N LEU A 100 25.76 -0.10 -14.24
CA LEU A 100 25.91 -1.38 -13.55
C LEU A 100 26.62 -2.38 -14.44
N VAL A 101 27.83 -2.78 -14.02
CA VAL A 101 28.67 -3.71 -14.77
C VAL A 101 27.96 -5.06 -14.94
N GLY A 102 27.89 -5.53 -16.19
CA GLY A 102 27.30 -6.83 -16.53
C GLY A 102 25.77 -6.88 -16.54
N VAL A 103 25.08 -5.76 -16.32
CA VAL A 103 23.62 -5.67 -16.35
C VAL A 103 23.17 -4.98 -17.64
N THR A 104 22.94 -5.77 -18.69
CA THR A 104 22.50 -5.27 -20.02
C THR A 104 21.31 -6.05 -20.57
N GLY A 105 20.68 -5.56 -21.60
CA GLY A 105 19.58 -6.21 -22.29
C GLY A 105 18.38 -6.50 -21.38
N MET A 106 17.88 -7.73 -21.39
CA MET A 106 16.72 -8.14 -20.59
C MET A 106 16.95 -7.94 -19.08
N LYS A 107 18.17 -8.23 -18.58
CA LYS A 107 18.50 -8.01 -17.16
C LYS A 107 18.38 -6.55 -16.77
N SER A 108 18.84 -5.64 -17.63
CA SER A 108 18.68 -4.19 -17.42
C SER A 108 17.22 -3.78 -17.39
N THR A 109 16.38 -4.31 -18.29
CA THR A 109 14.94 -4.02 -18.32
C THR A 109 14.24 -4.50 -17.04
N LEU A 110 14.53 -5.71 -16.57
CA LEU A 110 13.95 -6.27 -15.34
C LEU A 110 14.35 -5.45 -14.11
N VAL A 111 15.63 -5.10 -13.97
CA VAL A 111 16.12 -4.28 -12.87
C VAL A 111 15.51 -2.88 -12.92
N ALA A 112 15.46 -2.25 -14.09
CA ALA A 112 14.87 -0.93 -14.26
C ALA A 112 13.38 -0.91 -13.92
N THR A 113 12.65 -1.94 -14.33
CA THR A 113 11.23 -2.09 -14.02
C THR A 113 11.01 -2.28 -12.51
N LEU A 114 11.80 -3.12 -11.86
CA LEU A 114 11.75 -3.30 -10.41
C LEU A 114 12.01 -1.98 -9.68
N ILE A 115 13.06 -1.25 -10.05
CA ILE A 115 13.39 0.07 -9.44
C ILE A 115 12.22 1.05 -9.65
N SER A 116 11.63 1.06 -10.85
CA SER A 116 10.47 1.93 -11.14
C SER A 116 9.29 1.63 -10.23
N PHE A 117 8.96 0.37 -10.02
CA PHE A 117 7.88 -0.02 -9.09
C PHE A 117 8.21 0.25 -7.62
N LEU A 118 9.47 0.13 -7.21
CA LEU A 118 9.88 0.53 -5.86
C LEU A 118 9.71 2.03 -5.64
N ILE A 119 9.99 2.87 -6.64
CA ILE A 119 9.78 4.33 -6.55
C ILE A 119 8.29 4.68 -6.53
N VAL A 120 7.46 4.03 -7.36
CA VAL A 120 6.01 4.20 -7.31
C VAL A 120 5.48 3.79 -5.93
N GLY A 121 5.88 2.61 -5.43
CA GLY A 121 5.53 2.14 -4.10
C GLY A 121 5.97 3.12 -2.99
N LEU A 122 7.15 3.73 -3.11
CA LEU A 122 7.62 4.75 -2.16
C LEU A 122 6.70 5.97 -2.14
N ILE A 123 6.33 6.50 -3.31
CA ILE A 123 5.42 7.66 -3.42
C ILE A 123 4.09 7.33 -2.74
N GLU A 124 3.53 6.17 -3.02
CA GLU A 124 2.23 5.76 -2.50
C GLU A 124 2.28 5.50 -0.98
N GLU A 125 3.26 4.75 -0.49
CA GLU A 125 3.35 4.44 0.94
C GLU A 125 3.68 5.68 1.79
N VAL A 126 4.52 6.59 1.30
CA VAL A 126 4.77 7.88 1.95
C VAL A 126 3.51 8.74 1.97
N SER A 127 2.72 8.75 0.90
CA SER A 127 1.46 9.49 0.83
C SER A 127 0.42 8.98 1.82
N LYS A 128 0.24 7.65 1.90
CA LYS A 128 -0.64 6.99 2.87
C LYS A 128 -0.18 7.25 4.31
N PHE A 129 1.11 7.13 4.57
CA PHE A 129 1.68 7.45 5.88
C PHE A 129 1.44 8.92 6.26
N TRP A 130 1.63 9.85 5.33
CA TRP A 130 1.42 11.27 5.61
C TRP A 130 -0.01 11.57 6.05
N VAL A 131 -1.02 11.01 5.37
CA VAL A 131 -2.43 11.21 5.76
C VAL A 131 -2.78 10.46 7.04
N LEU A 132 -2.25 9.23 7.24
CA LEU A 132 -2.40 8.49 8.49
C LEU A 132 -1.90 9.31 9.68
N LYS A 133 -0.70 9.86 9.57
CA LYS A 133 -0.12 10.71 10.60
C LYS A 133 -0.94 11.97 10.84
N LYS A 134 -1.28 12.72 9.77
CA LYS A 134 -1.97 14.02 9.90
C LYS A 134 -3.41 13.90 10.39
N SER A 135 -4.15 12.89 9.93
CA SER A 135 -5.56 12.70 10.28
C SER A 135 -5.77 11.85 11.53
N GLY A 136 -4.83 10.94 11.85
CA GLY A 136 -4.99 9.92 12.88
C GLY A 136 -4.21 10.16 14.16
N GLN A 137 -3.12 10.93 14.14
CA GLN A 137 -2.16 11.00 15.26
C GLN A 137 -2.80 11.33 16.61
N ASN A 138 -3.82 12.19 16.64
CA ASN A 138 -4.50 12.60 17.86
C ASN A 138 -5.49 11.55 18.40
N PHE A 139 -5.70 10.45 17.68
CA PHE A 139 -6.67 9.41 18.03
C PHE A 139 -6.01 8.07 18.36
N PHE A 140 -4.69 7.97 18.20
CA PHE A 140 -3.96 6.75 18.51
C PHE A 140 -3.79 6.58 20.01
N SER A 141 -4.36 5.52 20.56
CA SER A 141 -4.21 5.13 21.95
C SER A 141 -3.43 3.82 22.13
N SER A 142 -3.25 3.06 21.02
CA SER A 142 -2.52 1.79 21.02
C SER A 142 -1.83 1.54 19.68
N ILE A 143 -0.90 0.58 19.64
CA ILE A 143 -0.27 0.12 18.40
C ILE A 143 -1.33 -0.45 17.44
N ASP A 144 -2.37 -1.09 17.98
CA ASP A 144 -3.43 -1.65 17.18
C ASP A 144 -4.32 -0.60 16.52
N ASP A 145 -4.54 0.54 17.20
CA ASP A 145 -5.25 1.67 16.58
C ASP A 145 -4.49 2.15 15.35
N VAL A 146 -3.15 2.29 15.48
CA VAL A 146 -2.30 2.73 14.37
C VAL A 146 -2.35 1.73 13.22
N LEU A 147 -2.21 0.43 13.54
CA LEU A 147 -2.27 -0.65 12.56
C LEU A 147 -3.62 -0.68 11.84
N GLN A 148 -4.72 -0.70 12.60
CA GLN A 148 -6.07 -0.80 12.04
C GLN A 148 -6.43 0.43 11.20
N LEU A 149 -6.16 1.64 11.71
CA LEU A 149 -6.46 2.87 10.98
C LEU A 149 -5.57 3.03 9.75
N GLY A 150 -4.31 2.54 9.80
CA GLY A 150 -3.46 2.42 8.62
C GLY A 150 -4.04 1.50 7.54
N ILE A 151 -4.60 0.37 7.94
CA ILE A 151 -5.32 -0.54 7.05
C ILE A 151 -6.54 0.15 6.42
N ILE A 152 -7.32 0.91 7.20
CA ILE A 152 -8.46 1.67 6.66
C ILE A 152 -8.01 2.73 5.63
N VAL A 153 -6.89 3.43 5.89
CA VAL A 153 -6.27 4.34 4.91
C VAL A 153 -5.91 3.59 3.63
N ALA A 154 -5.31 2.41 3.74
CA ALA A 154 -4.95 1.58 2.58
C ALA A 154 -6.17 1.16 1.75
N ILE A 155 -7.27 0.78 2.40
CA ILE A 155 -8.52 0.42 1.72
C ILE A 155 -9.10 1.65 1.00
N GLY A 156 -9.08 2.82 1.63
CA GLY A 156 -9.53 4.07 1.02
C GLY A 156 -8.68 4.46 -0.21
N PHE A 157 -7.36 4.27 -0.12
CA PHE A 157 -6.43 4.45 -1.25
C PHE A 157 -6.78 3.52 -2.40
N ALA A 158 -6.84 2.20 -2.15
CA ALA A 158 -7.14 1.18 -3.15
C ALA A 158 -8.51 1.42 -3.83
N PHE A 159 -9.51 1.82 -3.06
CA PHE A 159 -10.81 2.21 -3.59
C PHE A 159 -10.68 3.39 -4.58
N ALA A 160 -10.01 4.48 -4.17
CA ALA A 160 -9.83 5.65 -5.02
C ALA A 160 -9.02 5.32 -6.28
N GLU A 161 -7.96 4.53 -6.16
CA GLU A 161 -7.16 4.06 -7.30
C GLU A 161 -8.02 3.28 -8.31
N ASN A 162 -8.82 2.33 -7.85
CA ASN A 162 -9.69 1.54 -8.70
C ASN A 162 -10.75 2.38 -9.45
N VAL A 163 -11.22 3.48 -8.84
CA VAL A 163 -12.23 4.37 -9.42
C VAL A 163 -11.62 5.42 -10.33
N LEU A 164 -10.44 5.94 -9.98
CA LEU A 164 -9.84 7.09 -10.68
C LEU A 164 -8.92 6.67 -11.83
N ASN A 165 -8.32 5.49 -11.77
CA ASN A 165 -7.47 5.01 -12.86
C ASN A 165 -8.35 4.54 -14.04
N PRO A 166 -8.24 5.18 -15.21
CA PRO A 166 -9.08 4.87 -16.37
C PRO A 166 -8.82 3.48 -16.96
N SER A 167 -7.68 2.86 -16.65
CA SER A 167 -7.32 1.52 -17.11
C SER A 167 -7.93 0.38 -16.29
N TYR A 168 -8.60 0.72 -15.16
CA TYR A 168 -9.13 -0.27 -14.23
C TYR A 168 -10.65 -0.47 -14.42
N PHE A 169 -11.45 -0.39 -13.38
CA PHE A 169 -12.89 -0.69 -13.46
C PHE A 169 -13.64 0.15 -14.50
N ILE A 170 -13.23 1.39 -14.71
CA ILE A 170 -13.86 2.26 -15.73
C ILE A 170 -13.71 1.67 -17.13
N SER A 171 -12.51 1.28 -17.52
CA SER A 171 -12.23 0.66 -18.83
C SER A 171 -13.13 -0.55 -19.07
N PHE A 172 -13.30 -1.33 -18.06
CA PHE A 172 -14.04 -2.57 -18.08
C PHE A 172 -15.54 -2.33 -18.26
N VAL A 173 -16.11 -1.45 -17.42
CA VAL A 173 -17.52 -1.06 -17.52
C VAL A 173 -17.80 -0.37 -18.86
N ARG A 174 -16.88 0.46 -19.34
CA ARG A 174 -17.00 1.09 -20.65
C ARG A 174 -17.05 0.06 -21.79
N SER A 175 -16.17 -0.93 -21.76
CA SER A 175 -16.16 -2.02 -22.77
C SER A 175 -17.50 -2.78 -22.78
N TYR A 176 -18.06 -3.05 -21.61
CA TYR A 176 -19.36 -3.70 -21.48
C TYR A 176 -20.51 -2.82 -22.05
N LEU A 177 -20.49 -1.50 -21.76
CA LEU A 177 -21.53 -0.58 -22.26
C LEU A 177 -21.49 -0.38 -23.77
N ILE A 178 -20.29 -0.51 -24.39
CA ILE A 178 -20.14 -0.37 -25.86
C ILE A 178 -20.59 -1.64 -26.59
N ASN A 179 -20.28 -2.83 -26.03
CA ASN A 179 -20.57 -4.13 -26.66
C ASN A 179 -21.35 -5.06 -25.71
N PRO A 180 -22.62 -4.74 -25.40
CA PRO A 180 -23.39 -5.53 -24.43
C PRO A 180 -23.77 -6.93 -24.96
N GLU A 181 -23.73 -7.13 -26.27
CA GLU A 181 -24.12 -8.40 -26.91
C GLU A 181 -23.06 -9.50 -26.78
N VAL A 182 -21.80 -9.12 -26.55
CA VAL A 182 -20.68 -10.08 -26.38
C VAL A 182 -19.91 -9.75 -25.08
N PRO A 183 -20.53 -9.97 -23.93
CA PRO A 183 -19.90 -9.63 -22.67
C PRO A 183 -18.75 -10.59 -22.36
N GLN A 184 -17.55 -10.05 -22.20
CA GLN A 184 -16.38 -10.84 -21.79
C GLN A 184 -16.38 -11.05 -20.27
N TRP A 185 -17.34 -11.82 -19.78
CA TRP A 185 -17.54 -12.05 -18.34
C TRP A 185 -16.31 -12.62 -17.63
N GLY A 186 -15.55 -13.51 -18.29
CA GLY A 186 -14.35 -14.07 -17.70
C GLY A 186 -13.29 -13.00 -17.41
N ALA A 187 -13.04 -12.13 -18.37
CA ALA A 187 -12.11 -11.01 -18.20
C ALA A 187 -12.63 -9.98 -17.18
N PHE A 188 -13.94 -9.73 -17.15
CA PHE A 188 -14.58 -8.87 -16.13
C PHE A 188 -14.39 -9.44 -14.72
N MET A 189 -14.79 -10.64 -14.51
CA MET A 189 -14.66 -11.28 -13.20
C MET A 189 -13.19 -11.36 -12.76
N GLY A 190 -12.28 -11.72 -13.69
CA GLY A 190 -10.86 -11.76 -13.41
C GLY A 190 -10.28 -10.39 -12.98
N ASN A 191 -10.65 -9.32 -13.68
CA ASN A 191 -10.21 -7.97 -13.33
C ASN A 191 -10.82 -7.50 -12.00
N VAL A 192 -12.14 -7.64 -11.83
CA VAL A 192 -12.82 -7.21 -10.61
C VAL A 192 -12.34 -7.99 -9.39
N LEU A 193 -12.29 -9.32 -9.46
CA LEU A 193 -11.82 -10.16 -8.35
C LEU A 193 -10.33 -9.94 -8.07
N GLY A 194 -9.50 -9.87 -9.11
CA GLY A 194 -8.08 -9.60 -8.96
C GLY A 194 -7.86 -8.27 -8.22
N ARG A 195 -8.54 -7.20 -8.64
CA ARG A 195 -8.41 -5.91 -7.97
C ARG A 195 -9.12 -5.83 -6.63
N ALA A 196 -10.27 -6.47 -6.48
CA ALA A 196 -11.01 -6.49 -5.22
C ALA A 196 -10.28 -7.25 -4.11
N ILE A 197 -9.54 -8.31 -4.45
CA ILE A 197 -8.85 -9.16 -3.49
C ILE A 197 -7.35 -8.87 -3.47
N LEU A 198 -6.66 -9.04 -4.61
CA LEU A 198 -5.20 -8.97 -4.66
C LEU A 198 -4.68 -7.57 -4.43
N THR A 199 -5.15 -6.59 -5.21
CA THR A 199 -4.66 -5.22 -5.12
C THR A 199 -5.01 -4.60 -3.76
N ASN A 200 -6.25 -4.82 -3.27
CA ASN A 200 -6.60 -4.37 -1.93
C ASN A 200 -5.69 -4.99 -0.87
N MET A 201 -5.41 -6.31 -0.96
CA MET A 201 -4.56 -6.98 0.03
C MET A 201 -3.11 -6.50 0.00
N VAL A 202 -2.59 -6.14 -1.17
CA VAL A 202 -1.24 -5.56 -1.29
C VAL A 202 -1.16 -4.23 -0.53
N HIS A 203 -2.11 -3.32 -0.76
CA HIS A 203 -2.14 -2.05 -0.04
C HIS A 203 -2.36 -2.25 1.47
N ILE A 204 -3.27 -3.15 1.85
CA ILE A 204 -3.55 -3.50 3.25
C ILE A 204 -2.29 -4.05 3.93
N LEU A 205 -1.60 -4.98 3.30
CA LEU A 205 -0.39 -5.60 3.85
C LEU A 205 0.76 -4.60 3.96
N SER A 206 1.09 -3.91 2.85
CA SER A 206 2.22 -2.97 2.83
C SER A 206 2.02 -1.82 3.82
N THR A 207 0.88 -1.16 3.75
CA THR A 207 0.57 -0.05 4.66
C THR A 207 0.35 -0.54 6.10
N GLY A 208 -0.23 -1.74 6.29
CA GLY A 208 -0.39 -2.35 7.62
C GLY A 208 0.95 -2.61 8.30
N VAL A 209 1.94 -3.17 7.59
CA VAL A 209 3.30 -3.36 8.11
C VAL A 209 3.93 -2.02 8.47
N PHE A 210 3.79 -0.99 7.63
CA PHE A 210 4.30 0.34 7.95
C PHE A 210 3.60 0.95 9.17
N ALA A 211 2.27 0.87 9.23
CA ALA A 211 1.48 1.38 10.34
C ALA A 211 1.84 0.69 11.66
N TYR A 212 2.08 -0.63 11.65
CA TYR A 212 2.57 -1.34 12.83
C TYR A 212 3.93 -0.82 13.30
N CYS A 213 4.90 -0.68 12.39
CA CYS A 213 6.21 -0.12 12.72
C CYS A 213 6.11 1.34 13.18
N TYR A 214 5.21 2.12 12.61
CA TYR A 214 4.91 3.48 13.07
C TYR A 214 4.30 3.47 14.47
N GLY A 215 3.40 2.54 14.78
CA GLY A 215 2.89 2.31 16.12
C GLY A 215 4.02 2.02 17.11
N LEU A 216 4.92 1.09 16.79
CA LEU A 216 6.11 0.82 17.60
C LEU A 216 6.99 2.08 17.80
N ALA A 217 7.13 2.90 16.76
CA ALA A 217 7.90 4.14 16.83
C ALA A 217 7.23 5.20 17.72
N LEU A 218 5.89 5.33 17.65
CA LEU A 218 5.12 6.23 18.53
C LEU A 218 5.23 5.80 20.00
N PHE A 219 5.15 4.50 20.22
CA PHE A 219 5.15 3.87 21.52
C PHE A 219 6.54 3.33 21.94
N ALA A 220 7.61 3.97 21.46
CA ALA A 220 8.99 3.49 21.63
C ALA A 220 9.42 3.39 23.11
N GLY A 221 9.03 4.35 23.96
CA GLY A 221 9.41 4.36 25.38
C GLY A 221 8.94 3.09 26.10
N PRO A 222 7.61 2.86 26.23
CA PRO A 222 7.07 1.65 26.84
C PRO A 222 7.48 0.34 26.17
N VAL A 223 7.66 0.31 24.84
CA VAL A 223 8.14 -0.90 24.15
C VAL A 223 9.53 -1.29 24.64
N ILE A 224 10.46 -0.35 24.68
CA ILE A 224 11.83 -0.60 25.15
C ILE A 224 11.83 -0.96 26.63
N GLU A 225 11.05 -0.25 27.45
CA GLU A 225 10.96 -0.54 28.89
C GLU A 225 10.43 -1.95 29.17
N GLU A 226 9.39 -2.37 28.44
CA GLU A 226 8.87 -3.74 28.56
C GLU A 226 9.88 -4.79 28.10
N GLU A 227 10.60 -4.53 27.01
CA GLU A 227 11.61 -5.47 26.51
C GLU A 227 12.83 -5.57 27.45
N HIS A 228 13.26 -4.45 28.03
CA HIS A 228 14.31 -4.46 29.06
C HIS A 228 13.88 -5.26 30.32
N LYS A 229 12.61 -5.10 30.78
CA LYS A 229 12.07 -5.92 31.87
C LYS A 229 12.06 -7.41 31.53
N ASN A 230 11.91 -7.76 30.25
CA ASN A 230 11.94 -9.13 29.77
C ASN A 230 13.37 -9.61 29.41
N GLY A 231 14.41 -8.85 29.76
CA GLY A 231 15.81 -9.16 29.47
C GLY A 231 16.20 -9.06 27.99
N ARG A 232 15.38 -8.41 27.18
CA ARG A 232 15.65 -8.21 25.74
C ARG A 232 16.24 -6.83 25.51
N VAL A 233 17.31 -6.78 24.70
CA VAL A 233 17.99 -5.53 24.32
C VAL A 233 18.00 -5.41 22.81
N HIS A 234 17.59 -4.27 22.31
CA HIS A 234 17.72 -3.95 20.90
C HIS A 234 19.18 -3.65 20.56
N ILE A 235 19.80 -4.49 19.76
CA ILE A 235 21.24 -4.42 19.46
C ILE A 235 21.62 -3.07 18.86
N ILE A 236 20.91 -2.59 17.83
CA ILE A 236 21.25 -1.35 17.13
C ILE A 236 21.04 -0.12 18.01
N PRO A 237 19.86 0.12 18.67
CA PRO A 237 19.67 1.21 19.60
C PRO A 237 20.68 1.23 20.75
N HIS A 238 20.95 0.08 21.34
CA HIS A 238 21.90 -0.04 22.42
C HIS A 238 23.36 0.28 22.00
N PHE A 239 23.80 -0.24 20.86
CA PHE A 239 25.12 0.04 20.33
C PHE A 239 25.32 1.52 20.01
N ILE A 240 24.36 2.15 19.32
CA ILE A 240 24.42 3.56 18.94
C ILE A 240 24.32 4.44 20.19
N HIS A 241 23.48 4.07 21.18
CA HIS A 241 23.40 4.77 22.47
C HIS A 241 24.77 4.80 23.17
N ASN A 242 25.44 3.64 23.25
CA ASN A 242 26.74 3.54 23.91
C ASN A 242 27.83 4.37 23.21
N LEU A 243 27.77 4.43 21.87
CA LEU A 243 28.76 5.15 21.05
C LEU A 243 28.54 6.67 21.05
N PHE A 244 27.28 7.12 20.85
CA PHE A 244 26.95 8.53 20.61
C PHE A 244 26.16 9.20 21.75
N ARG A 245 25.81 8.47 22.81
CA ARG A 245 24.99 8.96 23.94
C ARG A 245 23.63 9.47 23.54
N ILE A 246 23.09 9.06 22.38
CA ILE A 246 21.75 9.38 21.94
C ILE A 246 20.76 8.46 22.69
N PRO A 247 19.62 8.95 23.21
CA PRO A 247 18.64 8.11 23.90
C PRO A 247 18.15 6.95 23.04
N GLU A 248 18.14 5.73 23.60
CA GLU A 248 17.75 4.49 22.88
C GLU A 248 16.37 4.62 22.23
N LYS A 249 15.40 5.25 22.93
CA LYS A 249 14.04 5.50 22.40
C LYS A 249 14.04 6.30 21.10
N MET A 250 14.95 7.26 20.94
CA MET A 250 15.03 8.06 19.71
C MET A 250 15.61 7.26 18.55
N ILE A 251 16.58 6.41 18.83
CA ILE A 251 17.20 5.55 17.83
C ILE A 251 16.20 4.50 17.36
N PHE A 252 15.56 3.81 18.32
CA PHE A 252 14.52 2.81 18.05
C PHE A 252 13.35 3.39 17.21
N ARG A 253 12.90 4.60 17.57
CA ARG A 253 11.86 5.30 16.82
C ARG A 253 12.24 5.47 15.34
N ARG A 254 13.47 5.92 15.06
CA ARG A 254 13.97 6.10 13.70
C ARG A 254 14.16 4.77 12.98
N GLU A 255 14.69 3.79 13.67
CA GLU A 255 14.86 2.42 13.16
C GLU A 255 13.53 1.83 12.71
N MET A 256 12.50 1.85 13.56
CA MET A 256 11.17 1.35 13.23
C MET A 256 10.54 2.09 12.05
N MET A 257 10.72 3.40 11.96
CA MET A 257 10.25 4.18 10.80
C MET A 257 10.92 3.78 9.50
N ILE A 258 12.24 3.56 9.52
CA ILE A 258 13.00 3.13 8.33
C ILE A 258 12.60 1.70 7.94
N ILE A 259 12.59 0.77 8.90
CA ILE A 259 12.22 -0.63 8.65
C ILE A 259 10.79 -0.71 8.10
N GLY A 260 9.84 0.00 8.71
CA GLY A 260 8.46 0.02 8.26
C GLY A 260 8.32 0.55 6.83
N LEU A 261 8.94 1.69 6.53
CA LEU A 261 8.90 2.28 5.20
C LEU A 261 9.55 1.36 4.15
N MET A 262 10.75 0.87 4.42
CA MET A 262 11.45 -0.01 3.48
C MET A 262 10.69 -1.30 3.23
N SER A 263 10.18 -1.93 4.30
CA SER A 263 9.38 -3.16 4.17
C SER A 263 8.12 -2.95 3.35
N SER A 264 7.38 -1.84 3.60
CA SER A 264 6.16 -1.55 2.85
C SER A 264 6.42 -1.25 1.38
N VAL A 265 7.47 -0.48 1.09
CA VAL A 265 7.89 -0.16 -0.29
C VAL A 265 8.31 -1.43 -1.04
N VAL A 266 9.07 -2.31 -0.39
CA VAL A 266 9.48 -3.58 -1.00
C VAL A 266 8.29 -4.48 -1.24
N LEU A 267 7.41 -4.66 -0.24
CA LEU A 267 6.18 -5.46 -0.42
C LEU A 267 5.35 -4.95 -1.59
N HIS A 268 5.12 -3.64 -1.64
CA HIS A 268 4.31 -3.03 -2.70
C HIS A 268 4.98 -3.13 -4.08
N GLY A 269 6.22 -2.69 -4.18
CA GLY A 269 6.96 -2.66 -5.45
C GLY A 269 7.24 -4.04 -6.03
N VAL A 270 7.56 -5.02 -5.19
CA VAL A 270 7.76 -6.41 -5.62
C VAL A 270 6.46 -7.03 -6.14
N PHE A 271 5.32 -6.75 -5.50
CA PHE A 271 4.04 -7.22 -6.04
C PHE A 271 3.79 -6.68 -7.45
N ASN A 272 3.90 -5.36 -7.63
CA ASN A 272 3.69 -4.73 -8.94
C ASN A 272 4.65 -5.29 -10.00
N PHE A 273 5.89 -5.54 -9.60
CA PHE A 273 6.87 -6.18 -10.47
C PHE A 273 6.46 -7.62 -10.85
N LEU A 274 6.06 -8.44 -9.88
CA LEU A 274 5.67 -9.83 -10.13
C LEU A 274 4.43 -9.95 -11.02
N VAL A 275 3.46 -9.06 -10.86
CA VAL A 275 2.26 -9.02 -11.70
C VAL A 275 2.60 -8.61 -13.14
N THR A 276 3.59 -7.73 -13.32
CA THR A 276 4.02 -7.26 -14.64
C THR A 276 5.06 -8.17 -15.28
N LEU A 277 5.71 -9.05 -14.51
CA LEU A 277 6.80 -9.91 -14.98
C LEU A 277 6.45 -10.72 -16.24
N PRO A 278 5.25 -11.34 -16.36
CA PRO A 278 4.89 -12.05 -17.57
C PRO A 278 4.97 -11.20 -18.86
N ASP A 279 4.63 -9.92 -18.75
CA ASP A 279 4.66 -8.99 -19.90
C ASP A 279 6.09 -8.59 -20.30
N LEU A 280 7.06 -8.77 -19.41
CA LEU A 280 8.47 -8.48 -19.65
C LEU A 280 9.25 -9.67 -20.18
N LEU A 281 8.72 -10.88 -20.02
CA LEU A 281 9.36 -12.11 -20.46
C LEU A 281 9.09 -12.38 -21.93
N PRO A 282 10.06 -12.98 -22.69
CA PRO A 282 9.84 -13.40 -24.07
C PRO A 282 8.65 -14.36 -24.18
N GLY A 283 7.81 -14.15 -25.19
CA GLY A 283 6.64 -14.99 -25.42
C GLY A 283 5.44 -14.67 -24.51
N ASN A 284 5.58 -13.71 -23.58
CA ASN A 284 4.51 -13.29 -22.68
C ASN A 284 3.80 -14.47 -21.98
N PRO A 285 4.54 -15.30 -21.22
CA PRO A 285 3.99 -16.51 -20.62
C PRO A 285 2.91 -16.15 -19.59
N ARG A 286 1.81 -16.87 -19.60
CA ARG A 286 0.68 -16.66 -18.68
C ARG A 286 0.49 -17.81 -17.67
N THR A 287 1.05 -18.97 -18.00
CA THR A 287 0.90 -20.20 -17.22
C THR A 287 2.26 -20.83 -16.92
N LEU A 288 2.29 -21.77 -15.99
CA LEU A 288 3.48 -22.57 -15.75
C LEU A 288 3.81 -23.44 -16.96
N GLY A 289 2.79 -23.88 -17.72
CA GLY A 289 3.01 -24.60 -18.97
C GLY A 289 3.81 -23.82 -20.00
N ASP A 290 3.55 -22.52 -20.12
CA ASP A 290 4.29 -21.62 -21.02
C ASP A 290 5.74 -21.47 -20.60
N ILE A 291 6.01 -21.37 -19.30
CA ILE A 291 7.38 -21.25 -18.74
C ILE A 291 8.20 -22.50 -19.00
N PHE A 292 7.60 -23.69 -18.80
CA PHE A 292 8.30 -24.98 -18.95
C PHE A 292 8.25 -25.54 -20.37
N GLY A 293 7.58 -24.85 -21.30
CA GLY A 293 7.40 -25.34 -22.67
C GLY A 293 6.70 -26.69 -22.73
N SER A 294 5.71 -26.88 -21.83
CA SER A 294 4.99 -28.15 -21.71
C SER A 294 4.06 -28.39 -22.91
N ALA A 295 3.69 -29.65 -23.16
CA ALA A 295 2.69 -29.99 -24.19
C ALA A 295 1.36 -29.23 -23.90
N PRO A 296 0.60 -28.86 -24.96
CA PRO A 296 -0.62 -28.04 -24.82
C PRO A 296 -1.70 -28.65 -23.91
N ASP A 297 -1.74 -29.96 -23.80
CA ASP A 297 -2.64 -30.73 -22.96
C ASP A 297 -2.15 -30.90 -21.50
N SER A 298 -0.98 -30.37 -21.19
CA SER A 298 -0.40 -30.46 -19.84
C SER A 298 -1.23 -29.68 -18.81
N PHE A 299 -1.44 -30.30 -17.62
CA PHE A 299 -2.05 -29.65 -16.47
C PHE A 299 -1.40 -28.30 -16.09
N LEU A 300 -0.11 -28.10 -16.42
CA LEU A 300 0.63 -26.89 -16.10
C LEU A 300 0.05 -25.64 -16.81
N HIS A 301 -0.69 -25.79 -17.90
CA HIS A 301 -1.37 -24.68 -18.58
C HIS A 301 -2.63 -24.20 -17.84
N TYR A 302 -3.14 -24.95 -16.87
CA TYR A 302 -4.21 -24.47 -16.00
C TYR A 302 -3.71 -23.67 -14.78
N ILE A 303 -2.40 -23.65 -14.54
CA ILE A 303 -1.82 -22.93 -13.43
C ILE A 303 -1.31 -21.57 -13.91
N ALA A 304 -2.11 -20.53 -13.67
CA ALA A 304 -1.74 -19.17 -14.02
C ALA A 304 -0.54 -18.68 -13.16
N LEU A 305 0.42 -17.99 -13.78
CA LEU A 305 1.59 -17.46 -13.08
C LEU A 305 1.20 -16.51 -11.93
N LEU A 306 0.09 -15.79 -12.07
CA LEU A 306 -0.42 -14.88 -11.03
C LEU A 306 -0.90 -15.61 -9.77
N ILE A 307 -1.09 -16.92 -9.78
CA ILE A 307 -1.44 -17.68 -8.56
C ILE A 307 -0.35 -17.57 -7.52
N ILE A 308 0.92 -17.58 -7.90
CA ILE A 308 2.06 -17.55 -6.97
C ILE A 308 2.08 -16.25 -6.14
N PRO A 309 2.16 -15.04 -6.73
CA PRO A 309 2.08 -13.81 -5.95
C PRO A 309 0.74 -13.67 -5.23
N SER A 310 -0.36 -14.16 -5.81
CA SER A 310 -1.68 -14.14 -5.18
C SER A 310 -1.71 -14.90 -3.86
N MET A 311 -1.23 -16.14 -3.85
CA MET A 311 -1.16 -16.95 -2.63
C MET A 311 -0.26 -16.31 -1.59
N PHE A 312 0.91 -15.80 -1.99
CA PHE A 312 1.84 -15.14 -1.08
C PHE A 312 1.22 -13.90 -0.42
N TYR A 313 0.60 -13.02 -1.21
CA TYR A 313 0.07 -11.76 -0.69
C TYR A 313 -1.28 -11.93 0.03
N VAL A 314 -2.14 -12.82 -0.40
CA VAL A 314 -3.43 -13.04 0.28
C VAL A 314 -3.24 -13.91 1.52
N VAL A 315 -2.74 -15.13 1.37
CA VAL A 315 -2.62 -16.06 2.49
C VAL A 315 -1.51 -15.63 3.45
N GLY A 316 -0.31 -15.34 2.91
CA GLY A 316 0.81 -14.85 3.70
C GLY A 316 0.53 -13.50 4.33
N GLY A 317 -0.15 -12.59 3.62
CA GLY A 317 -0.55 -11.28 4.12
C GLY A 317 -1.53 -11.36 5.29
N PHE A 318 -2.56 -12.20 5.21
CA PHE A 318 -3.45 -12.45 6.34
C PHE A 318 -2.70 -13.04 7.54
N TRP A 319 -1.80 -13.97 7.30
CA TRP A 319 -0.98 -14.55 8.36
C TRP A 319 -0.09 -13.50 9.03
N ILE A 320 0.62 -12.68 8.25
CA ILE A 320 1.47 -11.60 8.78
C ILE A 320 0.63 -10.62 9.61
N LEU A 321 -0.48 -10.11 9.08
CA LEU A 321 -1.34 -9.17 9.79
C LEU A 321 -1.91 -9.77 11.07
N SER A 322 -2.32 -11.03 11.05
CA SER A 322 -2.76 -11.73 12.26
C SER A 322 -1.67 -11.77 13.32
N VAL A 323 -0.43 -12.13 12.92
CA VAL A 323 0.73 -12.11 13.84
C VAL A 323 0.95 -10.69 14.40
N LEU A 324 0.85 -9.64 13.58
CA LEU A 324 1.04 -8.26 14.03
C LEU A 324 -0.04 -7.84 15.04
N PHE A 325 -1.32 -8.22 14.82
CA PHE A 325 -2.40 -7.94 15.77
C PHE A 325 -2.24 -8.71 17.09
N TYR A 326 -1.75 -9.94 17.08
CA TYR A 326 -1.60 -10.74 18.30
C TYR A 326 -0.27 -10.54 19.03
N ARG A 327 0.79 -10.06 18.36
CA ARG A 327 2.15 -10.03 18.92
C ARG A 327 2.32 -9.19 20.18
N LYS A 328 1.48 -8.17 20.41
CA LYS A 328 1.59 -7.22 21.55
C LYS A 328 0.34 -7.21 22.41
N GLN A 329 -0.30 -8.36 22.60
CA GLN A 329 -1.53 -8.49 23.36
C GLN A 329 -1.39 -8.00 24.81
N VAL A 330 -0.22 -8.17 25.42
CA VAL A 330 0.07 -7.69 26.79
C VAL A 330 0.02 -6.17 26.89
N MET A 331 0.48 -5.44 25.87
CA MET A 331 0.36 -3.98 25.84
C MET A 331 -1.09 -3.51 25.62
N LYS A 332 -1.92 -4.31 24.94
CA LYS A 332 -3.36 -4.07 24.79
C LYS A 332 -4.10 -4.18 26.11
N GLU A 333 -3.79 -5.23 26.88
CA GLU A 333 -4.49 -5.56 28.14
C GLU A 333 -4.15 -4.57 29.25
N ARG A 334 -2.94 -3.98 29.23
CA ARG A 334 -2.49 -3.07 30.28
C ARG A 334 -3.00 -1.64 30.15
N GLY A 335 -3.64 -1.27 29.04
CA GLY A 335 -4.18 0.06 28.81
C GLY A 335 -3.12 1.16 28.97
N VAL A 336 -1.85 0.87 28.66
CA VAL A 336 -0.76 1.82 28.80
C VAL A 336 -0.94 2.90 27.75
N LEU A 337 -1.48 4.02 28.18
CA LEU A 337 -1.44 5.28 27.45
C LEU A 337 0.01 5.71 27.37
N VAL A 338 0.44 5.96 26.17
CA VAL A 338 1.84 6.21 25.92
C VAL A 338 2.06 7.68 25.68
N GLU A 339 3.00 8.20 26.42
CA GLU A 339 3.55 9.52 26.13
C GLU A 339 4.13 9.56 24.72
N SER A 340 3.46 10.25 23.79
CA SER A 340 4.17 10.96 22.74
C SER A 340 4.73 12.24 23.34
N ASP A 341 5.73 12.85 22.74
CA ASP A 341 6.30 14.14 23.20
C ASP A 341 5.26 15.28 23.34
N ASN A 342 3.97 14.99 23.10
CA ASN A 342 2.79 15.85 23.21
C ASN A 342 1.61 15.19 23.94
N LEU A 343 1.77 14.07 24.61
CA LEU A 343 0.68 13.39 25.31
C LEU A 343 0.76 13.67 26.81
N VAL A 344 -0.32 14.19 27.27
CA VAL A 344 -0.68 14.38 28.66
C VAL A 344 -0.72 13.02 29.36
N ASP A 345 -0.17 12.95 30.57
CA ASP A 345 -0.23 11.80 31.48
C ASP A 345 -1.63 11.16 31.48
N SER A 346 -1.71 9.84 31.56
CA SER A 346 -2.96 9.08 31.51
C SER A 346 -4.02 9.60 32.48
N ASP A 347 -3.62 10.01 33.67
CA ASP A 347 -4.52 10.52 34.69
C ASP A 347 -5.12 11.89 34.34
N THR A 348 -4.39 12.72 33.59
CA THR A 348 -4.88 14.01 33.10
C THR A 348 -5.77 13.84 31.87
N PHE A 349 -5.52 12.84 31.02
CA PHE A 349 -6.36 12.55 29.87
C PHE A 349 -7.76 12.10 30.31
N TYR A 350 -7.86 11.15 31.24
CA TYR A 350 -9.16 10.71 31.76
C TYR A 350 -9.88 11.80 32.57
N ALA A 351 -9.16 12.64 33.33
CA ALA A 351 -9.75 13.76 34.05
C ALA A 351 -10.34 14.85 33.12
N GLN A 352 -9.82 15.00 31.91
CA GLN A 352 -10.33 15.94 30.89
C GLN A 352 -11.60 15.45 30.21
N TYR A 353 -11.82 14.14 30.10
CA TYR A 353 -12.98 13.53 29.43
C TYR A 353 -14.03 12.95 30.39
N ALA A 354 -13.77 12.96 31.69
CA ALA A 354 -14.71 12.56 32.75
C ALA A 354 -15.61 13.71 33.26
N LYS A 355 -15.45 14.90 32.70
CA LYS A 355 -16.34 16.06 32.88
C LYS A 355 -17.24 16.23 31.63
#